data_2ffde3ee897eb849b9d68e0b726ab669
#
_entry.id   2ffde3ee897eb849b9d68e0b726ab669
#
_cell.length_a   1.000
_cell.length_b   1.000
_cell.length_c   1.000
_cell.angle_alpha   90.00
_cell.angle_beta   90.00
_cell.angle_gamma   90.00
#
_symmetry.space_group_name_H-M   'P 1'
#
loop_
_entity.id
_entity.type
_entity.pdbx_description
1 polymer ?
#
loop_
_entity_poly.entity_id
_entity_poly.type
_entity_poly.pdbx_seq_one_letter_code
_entity_poly.pdbx_strand_id
1 'polypeptide(L)'
;DLPAAEGNRLSLNINAPIIASRLLYDEAEAEKVDWPKSWPEPAASALLPQYLIDWTGDPKERAETDKEIDALLAKWLAGVDPKTIKPAVLAKRLASEVMTYIQPIGTGPGNLVYRSDGLYVQGFKVVRALEIIKNPRVADEMYPVLLTAVYRRAGIPSRIIIGLDIEDKRERDPAKASSARTKWVTWAEFALADEVNGEVVWVPVDLARQRRSSSRPGSLDRPWKYFGNHDELDYMIPLAFQFTPPAPVFVRGAPALWGWTVEPMLPPSFAAIKVEALRMNSSDRQKNNR
;
A
#
# COMPACT_ATOMS: atom_id res chain seq x y z
N ASP A 1 -14.91 -20.23 19.10
CA ASP A 1 -14.69 -21.59 18.59
C ASP A 1 -15.35 -21.70 17.22
N LEU A 2 -14.57 -22.04 16.22
CA LEU A 2 -15.09 -22.33 14.88
C LEU A 2 -15.60 -23.78 14.85
N PRO A 3 -16.73 -24.05 14.18
CA PRO A 3 -17.23 -25.41 14.07
C PRO A 3 -16.21 -26.32 13.40
N ALA A 4 -16.15 -27.58 13.84
CA ALA A 4 -15.28 -28.56 13.23
C ALA A 4 -15.55 -28.65 11.73
N ALA A 5 -14.48 -28.53 10.95
CA ALA A 5 -14.61 -28.56 9.50
C ALA A 5 -15.03 -29.97 9.02
N GLU A 6 -16.04 -30.03 8.19
CA GLU A 6 -16.30 -31.23 7.42
C GLU A 6 -15.19 -31.41 6.38
N GLY A 7 -14.35 -32.41 6.58
CA GLY A 7 -13.16 -32.63 5.79
C GLY A 7 -12.00 -31.68 6.14
N ASN A 8 -10.95 -31.66 5.34
CA ASN A 8 -9.73 -30.88 5.59
C ASN A 8 -9.83 -29.40 5.16
N ARG A 9 -11.01 -28.80 5.16
CA ARG A 9 -11.22 -27.44 4.70
C ARG A 9 -11.98 -26.59 5.73
N LEU A 10 -11.38 -25.49 6.16
CA LEU A 10 -12.03 -24.43 6.91
C LEU A 10 -12.35 -23.26 5.97
N SER A 11 -13.57 -22.76 6.00
CA SER A 11 -13.98 -21.53 5.29
C SER A 11 -14.50 -20.50 6.30
N LEU A 12 -13.91 -19.32 6.27
CA LEU A 12 -14.36 -18.16 7.03
C LEU A 12 -14.94 -17.13 6.06
N ASN A 13 -16.20 -16.75 6.26
CA ASN A 13 -16.85 -15.69 5.50
C ASN A 13 -17.00 -14.45 6.39
N ILE A 14 -16.43 -13.33 5.94
CA ILE A 14 -16.54 -12.04 6.62
C ILE A 14 -17.31 -11.10 5.70
N ASN A 15 -18.44 -10.57 6.17
CA ASN A 15 -19.20 -9.55 5.48
C ASN A 15 -19.04 -8.23 6.25
N ALA A 16 -18.55 -7.20 5.59
CA ALA A 16 -18.38 -5.89 6.19
C ALA A 16 -19.03 -4.82 5.29
N PRO A 17 -19.97 -4.03 5.79
CA PRO A 17 -20.45 -2.84 5.09
C PRO A 17 -19.35 -1.78 5.11
N ILE A 18 -19.07 -1.20 3.95
CA ILE A 18 -18.05 -0.15 3.81
C ILE A 18 -18.71 1.08 3.21
N ILE A 19 -18.45 2.23 3.82
CA ILE A 19 -18.83 3.53 3.29
C ILE A 19 -17.56 4.22 2.84
N ALA A 20 -17.44 4.49 1.54
CA ALA A 20 -16.35 5.29 1.01
C ALA A 20 -16.68 6.77 1.15
N SER A 21 -15.72 7.52 1.67
CA SER A 21 -15.80 8.99 1.75
C SER A 21 -14.71 9.56 0.85
N ARG A 22 -15.05 10.62 0.13
CA ARG A 22 -14.08 11.32 -0.72
C ARG A 22 -13.06 12.03 0.15
N LEU A 23 -11.78 11.76 -0.07
CA LEU A 23 -10.69 12.54 0.49
C LEU A 23 -10.52 13.82 -0.33
N LEU A 24 -10.57 14.96 0.33
CA LEU A 24 -10.24 16.26 -0.26
C LEU A 24 -8.85 16.66 0.25
N TYR A 25 -7.90 16.72 -0.65
CA TYR A 25 -6.54 17.16 -0.36
C TYR A 25 -6.27 18.48 -1.06
N ASP A 26 -6.05 19.52 -0.27
CA ASP A 26 -5.58 20.81 -0.76
C ASP A 26 -4.06 20.86 -0.68
N GLU A 27 -3.42 20.74 -1.84
CA GLU A 27 -1.96 20.71 -1.91
C GLU A 27 -1.35 22.02 -1.44
N ALA A 28 -1.96 23.16 -1.76
CA ALA A 28 -1.46 24.47 -1.37
C ALA A 28 -1.52 24.69 0.15
N GLU A 29 -2.53 24.16 0.81
CA GLU A 29 -2.60 24.18 2.28
C GLU A 29 -1.63 23.16 2.89
N ALA A 30 -1.53 21.97 2.31
CA ALA A 30 -0.60 20.94 2.78
C ALA A 30 0.88 21.38 2.72
N GLU A 31 1.25 22.16 1.70
CA GLU A 31 2.60 22.73 1.57
C GLU A 31 2.96 23.74 2.65
N LYS A 32 1.98 24.28 3.39
CA LYS A 32 2.22 25.18 4.52
C LYS A 32 2.48 24.45 5.83
N VAL A 33 2.09 23.17 5.92
CA VAL A 33 2.22 22.35 7.14
C VAL A 33 3.69 22.19 7.52
N ASP A 34 4.01 22.52 8.76
CA ASP A 34 5.35 22.38 9.34
C ASP A 34 5.60 20.96 9.86
N TRP A 35 6.86 20.66 10.12
CA TRP A 35 7.22 19.47 10.85
C TRP A 35 6.68 19.56 12.28
N PRO A 36 5.98 18.52 12.77
CA PRO A 36 5.58 18.50 14.16
C PRO A 36 6.80 18.33 15.07
N LYS A 37 6.72 18.80 16.30
CA LYS A 37 7.77 18.57 17.32
C LYS A 37 7.96 17.08 17.59
N SER A 38 6.88 16.33 17.56
CA SER A 38 6.85 14.86 17.65
C SER A 38 5.64 14.35 16.91
N TRP A 39 5.80 13.20 16.27
CA TRP A 39 4.68 12.54 15.60
C TRP A 39 3.76 11.88 16.63
N PRO A 40 2.44 12.12 16.57
CA PRO A 40 1.48 11.38 17.38
C PRO A 40 1.34 9.93 16.90
N GLU A 41 0.85 9.04 17.75
CA GLU A 41 0.40 7.72 17.31
C GLU A 41 -0.91 7.84 16.49
N PRO A 42 -1.10 7.06 15.41
CA PRO A 42 -0.24 5.95 14.95
C PRO A 42 0.91 6.36 13.99
N ALA A 43 1.14 7.64 13.74
CA ALA A 43 2.18 8.08 12.80
C ALA A 43 3.58 7.76 13.32
N ALA A 44 3.83 7.90 14.62
CA ALA A 44 5.13 7.59 15.20
C ALA A 44 5.56 6.13 14.93
N SER A 45 4.64 5.18 15.05
CA SER A 45 4.90 3.77 14.74
C SER A 45 5.17 3.53 13.26
N ALA A 46 4.61 4.36 12.37
CA ALA A 46 4.84 4.28 10.93
C ALA A 46 6.20 4.83 10.47
N LEU A 47 7.02 5.35 11.38
CA LEU A 47 8.44 5.63 11.14
C LEU A 47 9.34 4.42 11.37
N LEU A 48 8.82 3.42 12.10
CA LEU A 48 9.62 2.24 12.41
C LEU A 48 9.85 1.40 11.16
N PRO A 49 11.04 0.78 11.06
CA PRO A 49 11.33 -0.13 9.97
C PRO A 49 10.37 -1.29 9.94
N GLN A 50 9.89 -1.56 8.75
CA GLN A 50 8.95 -2.65 8.56
C GLN A 50 9.67 -3.90 8.04
N TYR A 51 9.39 -5.03 8.72
CA TYR A 51 9.80 -6.35 8.24
C TYR A 51 9.27 -6.61 6.82
N LEU A 52 10.05 -7.23 5.97
CA LEU A 52 9.83 -7.50 4.54
C LEU A 52 9.89 -6.27 3.61
N ILE A 53 9.92 -5.05 4.12
CA ILE A 53 10.06 -3.84 3.32
C ILE A 53 11.47 -3.28 3.47
N ASP A 54 11.83 -3.00 4.70
CA ASP A 54 13.12 -2.38 5.02
C ASP A 54 14.20 -3.43 5.32
N TRP A 55 13.83 -4.62 5.81
CA TRP A 55 14.75 -5.67 6.24
C TRP A 55 14.08 -7.04 6.43
N THR A 56 14.88 -8.11 6.62
CA THR A 56 14.40 -9.49 6.88
C THR A 56 14.57 -9.94 8.33
N GLY A 57 14.94 -9.06 9.23
CA GLY A 57 15.32 -9.41 10.60
C GLY A 57 16.83 -9.42 10.83
N ASP A 58 17.65 -9.35 9.78
CA ASP A 58 19.11 -9.25 9.91
C ASP A 58 19.55 -7.79 10.11
N PRO A 59 20.16 -7.43 11.24
CA PRO A 59 20.65 -6.08 11.49
C PRO A 59 21.68 -5.57 10.46
N LYS A 60 22.44 -6.45 9.83
CA LYS A 60 23.40 -6.07 8.79
C LYS A 60 22.70 -5.64 7.52
N GLU A 61 21.69 -6.38 7.13
CA GLU A 61 20.84 -6.01 5.98
C GLU A 61 20.14 -4.67 6.24
N ARG A 62 19.68 -4.47 7.47
CA ARG A 62 19.09 -3.19 7.87
C ARG A 62 20.07 -2.03 7.72
N ALA A 63 21.28 -2.17 8.24
CA ALA A 63 22.30 -1.13 8.14
C ALA A 63 22.69 -0.86 6.67
N GLU A 64 22.75 -1.89 5.83
CA GLU A 64 22.99 -1.73 4.39
C GLU A 64 21.84 -0.98 3.72
N THR A 65 20.59 -1.35 4.01
CA THR A 65 19.41 -0.66 3.48
C THR A 65 19.42 0.82 3.84
N ASP A 66 19.67 1.14 5.11
CA ASP A 66 19.73 2.53 5.59
C ASP A 66 20.82 3.32 4.87
N LYS A 67 22.01 2.74 4.71
CA LYS A 67 23.14 3.36 3.99
C LYS A 67 22.79 3.66 2.53
N GLU A 68 22.18 2.71 1.83
CA GLU A 68 21.83 2.90 0.43
C GLU A 68 20.70 3.94 0.26
N ILE A 69 19.72 3.97 1.18
CA ILE A 69 18.69 5.01 1.16
C ILE A 69 19.28 6.39 1.47
N ASP A 70 20.21 6.49 2.43
CA ASP A 70 20.91 7.75 2.73
C ASP A 70 21.67 8.27 1.51
N ALA A 71 22.32 7.39 0.75
CA ALA A 71 23.00 7.77 -0.48
C ALA A 71 22.03 8.28 -1.55
N LEU A 72 20.85 7.67 -1.69
CA LEU A 72 19.80 8.15 -2.58
C LEU A 72 19.27 9.52 -2.12
N LEU A 73 18.97 9.70 -0.85
CA LEU A 73 18.50 10.98 -0.29
C LEU A 73 19.53 12.10 -0.50
N ALA A 74 20.81 11.84 -0.21
CA ALA A 74 21.88 12.81 -0.43
C ALA A 74 21.96 13.25 -1.91
N LYS A 75 21.81 12.30 -2.83
CA LYS A 75 21.80 12.57 -4.28
C LYS A 75 20.55 13.37 -4.68
N TRP A 76 19.36 12.92 -4.30
CA TRP A 76 18.09 13.49 -4.75
C TRP A 76 17.81 14.87 -4.16
N LEU A 77 18.25 15.07 -2.93
CA LEU A 77 18.12 16.35 -2.25
C LEU A 77 19.32 17.29 -2.43
N ALA A 78 20.34 16.85 -3.20
CA ALA A 78 21.57 17.61 -3.42
C ALA A 78 22.26 18.03 -2.10
N GLY A 79 22.23 17.16 -1.09
CA GLY A 79 22.82 17.40 0.22
C GLY A 79 21.99 18.31 1.15
N VAL A 80 20.81 18.73 0.72
CA VAL A 80 19.90 19.52 1.59
C VAL A 80 19.32 18.63 2.67
N ASP A 81 19.33 19.09 3.91
CA ASP A 81 18.69 18.37 5.02
C ASP A 81 17.18 18.25 4.79
N PRO A 82 16.62 17.02 4.78
CA PRO A 82 15.20 16.81 4.62
C PRO A 82 14.33 17.64 5.57
N LYS A 83 14.78 17.87 6.79
CA LYS A 83 14.04 18.63 7.82
C LYS A 83 13.88 20.12 7.51
N THR A 84 14.67 20.67 6.60
CA THR A 84 14.54 22.07 6.15
C THR A 84 13.48 22.26 5.07
N ILE A 85 12.94 21.15 4.51
CA ILE A 85 11.90 21.15 3.51
C ILE A 85 10.57 20.79 4.19
N LYS A 86 9.48 21.48 3.89
CA LYS A 86 8.16 21.17 4.42
C LYS A 86 7.75 19.71 4.09
N PRO A 87 7.07 19.00 4.99
CA PRO A 87 6.80 17.57 4.82
C PRO A 87 6.08 17.21 3.51
N ALA A 88 5.04 17.95 3.12
CA ALA A 88 4.30 17.67 1.89
C ALA A 88 5.14 17.93 0.63
N VAL A 89 5.94 19.02 0.62
CA VAL A 89 6.86 19.36 -0.48
C VAL A 89 7.95 18.29 -0.61
N LEU A 90 8.52 17.88 0.52
CA LEU A 90 9.51 16.80 0.56
C LEU A 90 8.92 15.49 0.05
N ALA A 91 7.72 15.13 0.50
CA ALA A 91 7.05 13.91 0.08
C ALA A 91 6.84 13.89 -1.44
N LYS A 92 6.38 14.99 -2.03
CA LYS A 92 6.19 15.09 -3.48
C LYS A 92 7.51 15.02 -4.25
N ARG A 93 8.55 15.69 -3.77
CA ARG A 93 9.89 15.61 -4.37
C ARG A 93 10.43 14.19 -4.36
N LEU A 94 10.36 13.50 -3.23
CA LEU A 94 10.80 12.10 -3.11
C LEU A 94 9.95 11.16 -3.97
N ALA A 95 8.65 11.39 -4.08
CA ALA A 95 7.77 10.65 -5.00
C ALA A 95 8.21 10.79 -6.46
N SER A 96 8.61 12.01 -6.87
CA SER A 96 9.17 12.29 -8.20
C SER A 96 10.46 11.51 -8.45
N GLU A 97 11.36 11.50 -7.48
CA GLU A 97 12.63 10.80 -7.58
C GLU A 97 12.45 9.28 -7.65
N VAL A 98 11.58 8.72 -6.80
CA VAL A 98 11.25 7.28 -6.83
C VAL A 98 10.61 6.89 -8.17
N MET A 99 9.69 7.73 -8.68
CA MET A 99 9.08 7.49 -9.99
C MET A 99 10.09 7.49 -11.13
N THR A 100 11.13 8.32 -11.03
CA THR A 100 12.22 8.40 -12.02
C THR A 100 13.19 7.22 -11.86
N TYR A 101 13.44 6.81 -10.62
CA TYR A 101 14.42 5.76 -10.31
C TYR A 101 13.96 4.38 -10.73
N ILE A 102 12.69 4.03 -10.45
CA ILE A 102 12.13 2.73 -10.80
C ILE A 102 11.91 2.63 -12.31
N GLN A 103 12.40 1.53 -12.88
CA GLN A 103 12.19 1.14 -14.26
C GLN A 103 11.13 0.04 -14.31
N PRO A 104 9.86 0.37 -14.53
CA PRO A 104 8.80 -0.60 -14.46
C PRO A 104 8.91 -1.64 -15.57
N ILE A 105 8.72 -2.91 -15.21
CA ILE A 105 8.65 -4.02 -16.17
C ILE A 105 7.22 -4.32 -16.61
N GLY A 106 6.28 -3.45 -16.26
CA GLY A 106 4.87 -3.52 -16.59
C GLY A 106 3.98 -3.87 -15.41
N THR A 107 2.68 -3.64 -15.60
CA THR A 107 1.64 -4.12 -14.70
C THR A 107 1.39 -5.59 -15.01
N GLY A 108 1.81 -6.45 -14.16
CA GLY A 108 1.56 -7.86 -14.36
C GLY A 108 1.06 -8.52 -13.08
N PRO A 109 0.41 -9.68 -13.18
CA PRO A 109 0.14 -10.53 -12.04
C PRO A 109 1.44 -11.07 -11.43
N GLY A 110 2.59 -10.55 -11.83
CA GLY A 110 3.92 -11.05 -11.47
C GLY A 110 4.23 -11.03 -9.98
N ASN A 111 3.52 -10.22 -9.21
CA ASN A 111 3.67 -10.17 -7.76
C ASN A 111 2.55 -10.87 -7.01
N LEU A 112 1.45 -11.22 -7.68
CA LEU A 112 0.38 -12.02 -7.09
C LEU A 112 0.66 -13.50 -7.30
N VAL A 113 0.69 -14.24 -6.22
CA VAL A 113 0.79 -15.69 -6.25
C VAL A 113 -0.62 -16.26 -6.22
N TYR A 114 -1.00 -16.96 -7.28
CA TYR A 114 -2.30 -17.59 -7.38
C TYR A 114 -2.19 -19.09 -7.06
N ARG A 115 -3.29 -19.65 -6.57
CA ARG A 115 -3.49 -21.10 -6.54
C ARG A 115 -3.46 -21.67 -7.98
N SER A 116 -3.15 -22.95 -8.12
CA SER A 116 -3.03 -23.61 -9.42
C SER A 116 -4.27 -23.51 -10.32
N ASP A 117 -5.46 -23.31 -9.72
CA ASP A 117 -6.71 -23.07 -10.45
C ASP A 117 -6.88 -21.62 -10.93
N GLY A 118 -5.97 -20.70 -10.54
CA GLY A 118 -6.00 -19.30 -10.90
C GLY A 118 -7.14 -18.48 -10.29
N LEU A 119 -7.97 -19.08 -9.43
CA LEU A 119 -9.16 -18.44 -8.87
C LEU A 119 -8.87 -17.69 -7.55
N TYR A 120 -7.86 -18.12 -6.81
CA TYR A 120 -7.58 -17.60 -5.48
C TYR A 120 -6.18 -17.04 -5.41
N VAL A 121 -6.06 -15.86 -4.78
CA VAL A 121 -4.77 -15.26 -4.45
C VAL A 121 -4.23 -15.94 -3.19
N GLN A 122 -3.00 -16.44 -3.26
CA GLN A 122 -2.30 -17.07 -2.15
C GLN A 122 -1.34 -16.13 -1.44
N GLY A 123 -0.93 -15.05 -2.08
CA GLY A 123 -0.02 -14.09 -1.50
C GLY A 123 0.50 -13.06 -2.50
N PHE A 124 1.44 -12.25 -2.01
CA PHE A 124 2.18 -11.26 -2.79
C PHE A 124 3.68 -11.60 -2.75
N LYS A 125 4.33 -11.50 -3.90
CA LYS A 125 5.79 -11.50 -3.93
C LYS A 125 6.28 -10.10 -3.63
N VAL A 126 6.79 -9.88 -2.44
CA VAL A 126 7.37 -8.60 -2.04
C VAL A 126 8.84 -8.57 -2.44
N VAL A 127 9.24 -7.51 -3.12
CA VAL A 127 10.65 -7.17 -3.37
C VAL A 127 11.02 -6.08 -2.38
N ARG A 128 12.03 -6.30 -1.56
CA ARG A 128 12.43 -5.38 -0.49
C ARG A 128 13.10 -4.12 -1.05
N ALA A 129 13.09 -3.04 -0.27
CA ALA A 129 13.66 -1.76 -0.65
C ALA A 129 15.12 -1.89 -1.12
N LEU A 130 15.96 -2.65 -0.40
CA LEU A 130 17.36 -2.88 -0.78
C LEU A 130 17.51 -3.59 -2.13
N GLU A 131 16.65 -4.56 -2.40
CA GLU A 131 16.65 -5.29 -3.67
C GLU A 131 16.23 -4.37 -4.82
N ILE A 132 15.23 -3.50 -4.59
CA ILE A 132 14.80 -2.50 -5.57
C ILE A 132 15.91 -1.48 -5.82
N ILE A 133 16.64 -1.05 -4.79
CA ILE A 133 17.77 -0.13 -4.93
C ILE A 133 18.87 -0.76 -5.78
N LYS A 134 19.18 -2.03 -5.55
CA LYS A 134 20.21 -2.76 -6.33
C LYS A 134 19.76 -3.08 -7.76
N ASN A 135 18.46 -3.30 -7.96
CA ASN A 135 17.88 -3.58 -9.27
C ASN A 135 16.51 -2.89 -9.42
N PRO A 136 16.46 -1.67 -9.97
CA PRO A 136 15.23 -0.89 -10.06
C PRO A 136 14.23 -1.40 -11.11
N ARG A 137 14.50 -2.52 -11.77
CA ARG A 137 13.60 -3.14 -12.73
C ARG A 137 12.60 -4.04 -12.02
N VAL A 138 11.50 -3.45 -11.58
CA VAL A 138 10.47 -4.12 -10.78
C VAL A 138 9.07 -3.84 -11.33
N ALA A 139 8.09 -4.61 -10.86
CA ALA A 139 6.70 -4.38 -11.22
C ALA A 139 6.16 -3.09 -10.57
N ASP A 140 5.12 -2.51 -11.17
CA ASP A 140 4.52 -1.25 -10.72
C ASP A 140 4.06 -1.31 -9.26
N GLU A 141 3.63 -2.47 -8.79
CA GLU A 141 3.16 -2.68 -7.42
C GLU A 141 4.28 -2.51 -6.36
N MET A 142 5.53 -2.41 -6.80
CA MET A 142 6.68 -2.19 -5.91
C MET A 142 7.01 -0.70 -5.67
N TYR A 143 6.38 0.23 -6.37
CA TYR A 143 6.55 1.66 -6.08
C TYR A 143 6.32 2.02 -4.60
N PRO A 144 5.24 1.55 -3.95
CA PRO A 144 5.01 1.86 -2.54
C PRO A 144 6.10 1.35 -1.61
N VAL A 145 6.76 0.22 -1.94
CA VAL A 145 7.81 -0.36 -1.11
C VAL A 145 9.01 0.59 -1.00
N LEU A 146 9.56 1.02 -2.14
CA LEU A 146 10.70 1.95 -2.11
C LEU A 146 10.28 3.31 -1.56
N LEU A 147 9.09 3.80 -1.95
CA LEU A 147 8.60 5.11 -1.52
C LEU A 147 8.46 5.21 0.00
N THR A 148 7.84 4.21 0.64
CA THR A 148 7.67 4.21 2.10
C THR A 148 9.00 4.08 2.83
N ALA A 149 9.93 3.27 2.35
CA ALA A 149 11.26 3.15 2.93
C ALA A 149 12.01 4.50 2.88
N VAL A 150 11.96 5.19 1.74
CA VAL A 150 12.59 6.51 1.55
C VAL A 150 11.90 7.58 2.41
N TYR A 151 10.58 7.60 2.49
CA TYR A 151 9.83 8.52 3.34
C TYR A 151 10.21 8.36 4.82
N ARG A 152 10.20 7.13 5.34
CA ARG A 152 10.59 6.83 6.73
C ARG A 152 11.99 7.31 7.03
N ARG A 153 12.93 7.04 6.13
CA ARG A 153 14.32 7.47 6.31
C ARG A 153 14.48 8.99 6.27
N ALA A 154 13.65 9.69 5.49
CA ALA A 154 13.57 11.15 5.50
C ALA A 154 12.81 11.73 6.69
N GLY A 155 12.25 10.88 7.57
CA GLY A 155 11.51 11.28 8.77
C GLY A 155 10.03 11.55 8.53
N ILE A 156 9.47 11.12 7.39
CA ILE A 156 8.04 11.20 7.07
C ILE A 156 7.40 9.84 7.39
N PRO A 157 6.49 9.75 8.38
CA PRO A 157 5.77 8.51 8.63
C PRO A 157 5.00 8.07 7.40
N SER A 158 5.10 6.79 7.07
CA SER A 158 4.48 6.28 5.86
C SER A 158 4.11 4.82 5.98
N ARG A 159 3.12 4.41 5.21
CA ARG A 159 2.60 3.05 5.20
C ARG A 159 2.22 2.61 3.79
N ILE A 160 2.27 1.29 3.57
CA ILE A 160 1.77 0.68 2.35
C ILE A 160 0.33 0.27 2.60
N ILE A 161 -0.54 0.59 1.64
CA ILE A 161 -1.90 0.10 1.63
C ILE A 161 -2.03 -0.99 0.58
N ILE A 162 -2.68 -2.07 0.98
CA ILE A 162 -3.07 -3.15 0.09
C ILE A 162 -4.58 -3.12 0.03
N GLY A 163 -5.11 -3.04 -1.16
CA GLY A 163 -6.54 -2.87 -1.36
C GLY A 163 -7.06 -3.58 -2.60
N LEU A 164 -8.34 -3.40 -2.79
CA LEU A 164 -9.08 -3.90 -3.94
C LEU A 164 -9.60 -2.74 -4.75
N ASP A 165 -9.32 -2.78 -6.04
CA ASP A 165 -9.97 -1.91 -7.01
C ASP A 165 -11.28 -2.58 -7.42
N ILE A 166 -12.38 -1.95 -7.03
CA ILE A 166 -13.74 -2.38 -7.34
C ILE A 166 -14.34 -1.61 -8.53
N GLU A 167 -13.57 -0.68 -9.12
CA GLU A 167 -13.96 0.01 -10.33
C GLU A 167 -13.82 -0.91 -11.55
N ASP A 168 -14.71 -1.87 -11.68
CA ASP A 168 -14.90 -2.45 -13.00
C ASP A 168 -15.89 -1.57 -13.79
N LYS A 169 -15.41 -0.98 -14.88
CA LYS A 169 -16.25 -0.23 -15.81
C LYS A 169 -17.42 -1.06 -16.36
N ARG A 170 -17.35 -2.39 -16.22
CA ARG A 170 -18.42 -3.34 -16.57
C ARG A 170 -19.53 -3.41 -15.51
N GLU A 171 -19.24 -3.04 -14.24
CA GLU A 171 -20.25 -3.04 -13.17
C GLU A 171 -21.24 -1.87 -13.26
N ARG A 172 -21.00 -0.91 -14.15
CA ARG A 172 -22.04 0.09 -14.49
C ARG A 172 -23.24 -0.51 -15.23
N ASP A 173 -23.10 -1.75 -15.74
CA ASP A 173 -24.17 -2.51 -16.36
C ASP A 173 -24.50 -3.73 -15.48
N PRO A 174 -25.63 -3.69 -14.72
CA PRO A 174 -26.01 -4.79 -13.82
C PRO A 174 -26.16 -6.14 -14.50
N ALA A 175 -26.37 -6.17 -15.83
CA ALA A 175 -26.49 -7.40 -16.61
C ALA A 175 -25.13 -8.08 -16.87
N LYS A 176 -24.02 -7.41 -16.58
CA LYS A 176 -22.66 -7.90 -16.83
C LYS A 176 -21.84 -8.17 -15.56
N ALA A 177 -22.45 -8.01 -14.38
CA ALA A 177 -21.81 -8.06 -13.08
C ALA A 177 -21.25 -9.44 -12.66
N SER A 178 -21.40 -10.48 -13.47
CA SER A 178 -21.12 -11.86 -13.02
C SER A 178 -19.66 -12.32 -13.12
N SER A 179 -18.72 -11.50 -13.57
CA SER A 179 -17.32 -11.94 -13.76
C SER A 179 -16.22 -10.91 -13.53
N ALA A 180 -16.53 -9.82 -12.85
CA ALA A 180 -15.52 -8.81 -12.51
C ALA A 180 -14.49 -9.41 -11.56
N ARG A 181 -13.28 -9.67 -12.06
CA ARG A 181 -12.14 -10.02 -11.20
C ARG A 181 -11.74 -8.79 -10.42
N THR A 182 -12.02 -8.78 -9.14
CA THR A 182 -11.52 -7.78 -8.22
C THR A 182 -10.01 -7.66 -8.38
N LYS A 183 -9.51 -6.47 -8.67
CA LYS A 183 -8.10 -6.24 -8.91
C LYS A 183 -7.42 -5.82 -7.62
N TRP A 184 -6.38 -6.53 -7.24
CA TRP A 184 -5.51 -6.14 -6.16
C TRP A 184 -4.67 -4.93 -6.56
N VAL A 185 -4.57 -3.97 -5.66
CA VAL A 185 -3.81 -2.73 -5.83
C VAL A 185 -3.01 -2.42 -4.58
N THR A 186 -1.92 -1.70 -4.78
CA THR A 186 -1.09 -1.19 -3.69
C THR A 186 -0.81 0.28 -3.92
N TRP A 187 -0.83 1.07 -2.85
CA TRP A 187 -0.38 2.45 -2.88
C TRP A 187 0.33 2.80 -1.56
N ALA A 188 0.99 3.92 -1.53
CA ALA A 188 1.59 4.44 -0.30
C ALA A 188 0.71 5.54 0.29
N GLU A 189 0.83 5.72 1.60
CA GLU A 189 0.35 6.92 2.28
C GLU A 189 1.46 7.51 3.14
N PHE A 190 1.52 8.82 3.22
CA PHE A 190 2.37 9.53 4.16
C PHE A 190 1.53 10.35 5.13
N ALA A 191 2.08 10.64 6.30
CA ALA A 191 1.39 11.39 7.34
C ALA A 191 1.71 12.88 7.25
N LEU A 192 0.68 13.71 7.45
CA LEU A 192 0.79 15.10 7.82
C LEU A 192 0.20 15.30 9.21
N ALA A 193 0.82 16.14 10.01
CA ALA A 193 0.30 16.49 11.32
C ALA A 193 -0.70 17.63 11.18
N ASP A 194 -1.89 17.47 11.74
CA ASP A 194 -2.82 18.55 11.98
C ASP A 194 -2.53 19.12 13.39
N GLU A 195 -1.79 20.21 13.44
CA GLU A 195 -1.42 20.83 14.74
C GLU A 195 -2.63 21.41 15.48
N VAL A 196 -3.72 21.71 14.78
CA VAL A 196 -4.91 22.30 15.38
C VAL A 196 -5.70 21.27 16.17
N ASN A 197 -5.86 20.09 15.60
CA ASN A 197 -6.65 19.01 16.19
C ASN A 197 -5.78 17.94 16.87
N GLY A 198 -4.46 17.96 16.68
CA GLY A 198 -3.55 16.92 17.15
C GLY A 198 -3.72 15.60 16.40
N GLU A 199 -4.38 15.63 15.25
CA GLU A 199 -4.67 14.47 14.43
C GLU A 199 -3.62 14.25 13.35
N VAL A 200 -3.67 13.06 12.76
CA VAL A 200 -2.82 12.69 11.64
C VAL A 200 -3.68 12.53 10.39
N VAL A 201 -3.33 13.26 9.35
CA VAL A 201 -3.93 13.09 8.03
C VAL A 201 -3.04 12.18 7.18
N TRP A 202 -3.58 11.08 6.71
CA TRP A 202 -2.91 10.18 5.80
C TRP A 202 -3.18 10.58 4.36
N VAL A 203 -2.12 10.92 3.64
CA VAL A 203 -2.17 11.42 2.27
C VAL A 203 -1.77 10.31 1.31
N PRO A 204 -2.66 9.87 0.42
CA PRO A 204 -2.39 8.78 -0.51
C PRO A 204 -1.46 9.21 -1.65
N VAL A 205 -0.59 8.29 -2.06
CA VAL A 205 0.32 8.46 -3.22
C VAL A 205 0.33 7.18 -4.03
N ASP A 206 -0.25 7.23 -5.22
CA ASP A 206 -0.30 6.10 -6.15
C ASP A 206 0.62 6.33 -7.35
N LEU A 207 1.91 6.00 -7.17
CA LEU A 207 2.90 6.17 -8.24
C LEU A 207 2.69 5.19 -9.39
N ALA A 208 2.08 4.04 -9.15
CA ALA A 208 1.77 3.08 -10.22
C ALA A 208 0.76 3.67 -11.20
N ARG A 209 -0.29 4.33 -10.70
CA ARG A 209 -1.26 5.05 -11.54
C ARG A 209 -0.68 6.31 -12.13
N GLN A 210 0.12 7.07 -11.37
CA GLN A 210 0.81 8.26 -11.87
C GLN A 210 1.69 7.89 -13.06
N ARG A 211 2.44 6.81 -12.98
CA ARG A 211 3.31 6.32 -14.06
C ARG A 211 2.53 5.88 -15.30
N ARG A 212 1.38 5.25 -15.11
CA ARG A 212 0.50 4.86 -16.23
C ARG A 212 -0.12 6.07 -16.94
N SER A 213 -0.37 7.15 -16.20
CA SER A 213 -0.91 8.39 -16.79
C SER A 213 0.17 9.23 -17.47
N SER A 214 1.42 9.14 -17.02
CA SER A 214 2.56 9.88 -17.57
C SER A 214 3.85 9.11 -17.39
N SER A 215 4.63 8.98 -18.47
CA SER A 215 5.94 8.30 -18.41
C SER A 215 6.99 9.07 -17.61
N ARG A 216 6.76 10.33 -17.30
CA ARG A 216 7.63 11.20 -16.50
C ARG A 216 6.86 11.77 -15.32
N PRO A 217 7.53 12.08 -14.20
CA PRO A 217 6.92 12.85 -13.13
C PRO A 217 6.36 14.17 -13.66
N GLY A 218 5.26 14.62 -13.09
CA GLY A 218 4.75 15.96 -13.32
C GLY A 218 5.69 17.03 -12.74
N SER A 219 5.46 18.29 -13.11
CA SER A 219 6.16 19.41 -12.47
C SER A 219 5.81 19.44 -10.97
N LEU A 220 6.78 19.80 -10.13
CA LEU A 220 6.58 19.84 -8.67
C LEU A 220 5.71 21.03 -8.22
N ASP A 221 5.60 22.07 -9.05
CA ASP A 221 4.80 23.27 -8.82
C ASP A 221 3.33 23.13 -9.26
N ARG A 222 2.93 21.96 -9.72
CA ARG A 222 1.55 21.69 -10.17
C ARG A 222 1.00 20.47 -9.48
N PRO A 223 -0.30 20.45 -9.11
CA PRO A 223 -0.93 19.28 -8.54
C PRO A 223 -0.80 18.05 -9.44
N TRP A 224 -0.49 16.91 -8.82
CA TRP A 224 -0.50 15.63 -9.52
C TRP A 224 -1.84 14.93 -9.31
N LYS A 225 -2.33 14.23 -10.34
CA LYS A 225 -3.60 13.52 -10.27
C LYS A 225 -3.62 12.44 -9.18
N TYR A 226 -2.51 11.77 -8.94
CA TYR A 226 -2.41 10.62 -8.04
C TYR A 226 -1.52 10.88 -6.81
N PHE A 227 -1.42 12.14 -6.41
CA PHE A 227 -0.78 12.58 -5.19
C PHE A 227 -1.79 13.36 -4.35
N GLY A 228 -2.22 12.78 -3.24
CA GLY A 228 -3.20 13.36 -2.33
C GLY A 228 -4.64 13.14 -2.76
N ASN A 229 -4.97 13.48 -3.99
CA ASN A 229 -6.32 13.34 -4.53
C ASN A 229 -6.33 12.51 -5.79
N HIS A 230 -7.22 11.53 -5.86
CA HIS A 230 -7.68 11.02 -7.13
C HIS A 230 -9.06 10.36 -6.97
N ASP A 231 -9.93 10.62 -7.93
CA ASP A 231 -11.32 10.16 -7.89
C ASP A 231 -11.46 8.63 -7.89
N GLU A 232 -10.41 7.93 -8.31
CA GLU A 232 -10.39 6.46 -8.35
C GLU A 232 -10.26 5.82 -6.97
N LEU A 233 -9.80 6.58 -5.93
CA LEU A 233 -9.76 6.10 -4.54
C LEU A 233 -11.17 5.80 -3.99
N ASP A 234 -12.20 6.46 -4.49
CA ASP A 234 -13.59 6.21 -4.09
C ASP A 234 -14.04 4.77 -4.41
N TYR A 235 -13.32 4.11 -5.30
CA TYR A 235 -13.57 2.73 -5.73
C TYR A 235 -12.53 1.73 -5.22
N MET A 236 -11.65 2.16 -4.31
CA MET A 236 -10.65 1.29 -3.71
C MET A 236 -10.99 0.98 -2.27
N ILE A 237 -11.01 -0.29 -1.94
CA ILE A 237 -11.25 -0.77 -0.57
C ILE A 237 -9.89 -1.10 0.05
N PRO A 238 -9.42 -0.34 1.05
CA PRO A 238 -8.23 -0.73 1.79
C PRO A 238 -8.53 -1.98 2.64
N LEU A 239 -7.68 -2.99 2.53
CA LEU A 239 -7.80 -4.25 3.27
C LEU A 239 -6.73 -4.41 4.34
N ALA A 240 -5.54 -3.93 4.09
CA ALA A 240 -4.42 -4.04 5.02
C ALA A 240 -3.54 -2.80 4.96
N PHE A 241 -3.08 -2.38 6.11
CA PHE A 241 -2.05 -1.38 6.30
C PHE A 241 -0.75 -2.11 6.56
N GLN A 242 0.19 -2.05 5.62
CA GLN A 242 1.45 -2.76 5.67
C GLN A 242 1.33 -4.24 5.28
N PHE A 243 2.44 -4.79 4.79
CA PHE A 243 2.55 -6.22 4.61
C PHE A 243 2.66 -6.89 5.98
N THR A 244 1.79 -7.83 6.24
CA THR A 244 1.90 -8.65 7.44
C THR A 244 3.09 -9.58 7.28
N PRO A 245 3.92 -9.80 8.33
CA PRO A 245 4.96 -10.82 8.27
C PRO A 245 4.35 -12.13 7.79
N PRO A 246 5.06 -12.92 6.97
CA PRO A 246 4.53 -14.20 6.56
C PRO A 246 4.33 -15.02 7.82
N ALA A 247 3.07 -15.33 8.13
CA ALA A 247 2.81 -16.49 8.93
C ALA A 247 3.45 -17.68 8.21
N PRO A 248 3.86 -18.75 8.90
CA PRO A 248 4.41 -19.93 8.27
C PRO A 248 3.35 -20.71 7.48
N VAL A 249 2.65 -20.01 6.62
CA VAL A 249 1.81 -20.62 5.60
C VAL A 249 2.76 -20.95 4.47
N PHE A 250 3.05 -22.21 4.30
CA PHE A 250 3.91 -22.70 3.23
C PHE A 250 3.28 -22.41 1.87
N VAL A 251 3.44 -21.21 1.40
CA VAL A 251 3.19 -20.87 0.01
C VAL A 251 4.53 -20.89 -0.70
N ARG A 252 4.97 -22.07 -1.12
CA ARG A 252 6.08 -22.33 -2.07
C ARG A 252 7.14 -21.21 -2.17
N GLY A 253 7.66 -20.75 -1.04
CA GLY A 253 8.75 -19.76 -0.98
C GLY A 253 8.37 -18.30 -1.28
N ALA A 254 7.10 -17.96 -1.49
CA ALA A 254 6.66 -16.57 -1.58
C ALA A 254 6.18 -16.08 -0.20
N PRO A 255 6.57 -14.88 0.26
CA PRO A 255 5.98 -14.31 1.45
C PRO A 255 4.47 -14.15 1.26
N ALA A 256 3.69 -14.79 2.14
CA ALA A 256 2.25 -14.69 2.09
C ALA A 256 1.79 -13.37 2.70
N LEU A 257 0.80 -12.75 2.08
CA LEU A 257 0.17 -11.51 2.56
C LEU A 257 -0.66 -11.75 3.81
N TRP A 258 -1.04 -13.00 4.04
CA TRP A 258 -2.05 -13.39 4.99
C TRP A 258 -1.37 -13.92 6.25
N GLY A 259 -1.39 -13.11 7.32
CA GLY A 259 -0.90 -13.45 8.65
C GLY A 259 -1.81 -14.41 9.41
N TRP A 260 -2.42 -15.38 8.74
CA TRP A 260 -3.27 -16.37 9.39
C TRP A 260 -2.40 -17.53 9.87
N THR A 261 -2.37 -17.73 11.16
CA THR A 261 -1.85 -18.96 11.77
C THR A 261 -3.04 -19.84 12.16
N VAL A 262 -2.93 -21.11 11.84
CA VAL A 262 -3.87 -22.12 12.37
C VAL A 262 -3.19 -22.82 13.52
N GLU A 263 -3.80 -22.79 14.70
CA GLU A 263 -3.35 -23.58 15.85
C GLU A 263 -4.40 -24.68 16.17
N PRO A 264 -3.98 -25.92 16.34
CA PRO A 264 -2.60 -26.42 16.12
C PRO A 264 -2.21 -26.37 14.65
N MET A 265 -0.90 -26.18 14.39
CA MET A 265 -0.37 -26.12 13.02
C MET A 265 -0.64 -27.44 12.32
N LEU A 266 -1.55 -27.42 11.38
CA LEU A 266 -1.90 -28.59 10.56
C LEU A 266 -0.84 -28.81 9.50
N PRO A 267 -0.55 -30.09 9.10
CA PRO A 267 0.35 -30.35 8.01
C PRO A 267 -0.16 -29.65 6.73
N PRO A 268 0.70 -29.42 5.74
CA PRO A 268 0.72 -28.29 4.80
C PRO A 268 -0.68 -27.79 4.44
N SER A 269 -1.10 -26.73 5.11
CA SER A 269 -2.37 -26.06 4.84
C SER A 269 -2.16 -24.95 3.82
N PHE A 270 -3.05 -24.84 2.85
CA PHE A 270 -3.05 -23.73 1.91
C PHE A 270 -4.09 -22.71 2.40
N ALA A 271 -3.64 -21.49 2.70
CA ALA A 271 -4.55 -20.38 2.91
C ALA A 271 -4.77 -19.64 1.58
N ALA A 272 -6.02 -19.33 1.28
CA ALA A 272 -6.39 -18.52 0.13
C ALA A 272 -7.53 -17.60 0.51
N ILE A 273 -7.50 -16.37 0.02
CA ILE A 273 -8.56 -15.37 0.20
C ILE A 273 -9.25 -15.12 -1.13
N LYS A 274 -10.57 -15.13 -1.10
CA LYS A 274 -11.42 -14.59 -2.15
C LYS A 274 -12.16 -13.39 -1.56
N VAL A 275 -12.03 -12.24 -2.20
CA VAL A 275 -12.74 -11.02 -1.82
C VAL A 275 -13.68 -10.65 -2.95
N GLU A 276 -14.92 -10.41 -2.61
CA GLU A 276 -15.95 -9.94 -3.52
C GLU A 276 -16.55 -8.66 -2.94
N ALA A 277 -16.64 -7.62 -3.75
CA ALA A 277 -17.36 -6.41 -3.40
C ALA A 277 -18.76 -6.46 -4.01
N LEU A 278 -19.76 -6.35 -3.15
CA LEU A 278 -21.16 -6.31 -3.58
C LEU A 278 -21.68 -4.90 -3.32
N ARG A 279 -22.34 -4.29 -4.31
CA ARG A 279 -23.02 -3.01 -4.09
C ARG A 279 -24.23 -3.23 -3.21
N MET A 280 -24.33 -2.46 -2.13
CA MET A 280 -25.54 -2.41 -1.32
C MET A 280 -26.63 -1.67 -2.09
N ASN A 281 -27.79 -2.30 -2.23
CA ASN A 281 -28.99 -1.65 -2.75
C ASN A 281 -29.48 -0.58 -1.77
N SER A 282 -30.18 0.43 -2.27
CA SER A 282 -30.69 1.54 -1.45
C SER A 282 -31.64 1.07 -0.32
N SER A 283 -32.32 -0.06 -0.49
CA SER A 283 -33.14 -0.69 0.54
C SER A 283 -32.33 -1.25 1.72
N ASP A 284 -31.09 -1.67 1.51
CA ASP A 284 -30.25 -2.24 2.55
C ASP A 284 -29.58 -1.16 3.40
N ARG A 285 -29.42 0.07 2.84
CA ARG A 285 -28.90 1.22 3.57
C ARG A 285 -29.81 1.66 4.71
N GLN A 286 -31.14 1.52 4.57
CA GLN A 286 -32.10 1.90 5.61
C GLN A 286 -32.16 0.93 6.78
N LYS A 287 -31.77 -0.32 6.59
CA LYS A 287 -31.78 -1.34 7.67
C LYS A 287 -30.58 -1.24 8.62
N ASN A 288 -29.45 -0.74 8.13
CA ASN A 288 -28.23 -0.62 8.94
C ASN A 288 -28.12 0.71 9.70
N ASN A 289 -29.03 1.65 9.49
CA ASN A 289 -29.09 2.93 10.21
C ASN A 289 -30.14 2.91 11.36
N ARG A 290 -30.64 1.75 11.75
CA ARG A 290 -31.47 1.52 12.92
C ARG A 290 -30.76 0.61 13.89
#